data_9982f30cc63325385d47b26be54f37ad
#
_entry.id   9982f30cc63325385d47b26be54f37ad
#
_cell.length_a   1.000
_cell.length_b   1.000
_cell.length_c   1.000
_cell.angle_alpha   90.00
_cell.angle_beta   90.00
_cell.angle_gamma   90.00
#
_symmetry.space_group_name_H-M   'P 1'
#
loop_
_entity.id
_entity.type
_entity.pdbx_description
1 polymer ?
#
loop_
_entity_poly.entity_id
_entity_poly.type
_entity_poly.pdbx_seq_one_letter_code
_entity_poly.pdbx_strand_id
1 'polypeptide(L)'
;LIPAFGKETLFNTFVQKMVLSGNVYKNMGLTYMSPDYETLSTMMKVCDNYDIEYELVDPSQAGKSIGLNPFTYDDPSKIAITISAVIKAMYNTAHADVDEAYKEDIVMQAIENLAILLKEMYPRMNEGKLPNMEDMLKMFTNFDLIEKMCEILAHDQDLKEKYSVTLAYFKKNFYSDAPGKNSVEKYIYSVISQLDNLLRIPGIKSILCNRHNNIDFDKMLSNAEVTFICTRRGDLGAAAHKAFGLFFLISMQNAVLRR
;
A
#
# COMPACT_ATOMS: atom_id res chain seq x y z
N LEU A 1 -16.34 17.36 -29.62
CA LEU A 1 -15.24 16.87 -28.77
C LEU A 1 -14.03 17.73 -29.04
N ILE A 2 -13.79 18.74 -28.19
CA ILE A 2 -12.54 19.52 -28.24
C ILE A 2 -11.44 18.60 -27.71
N PRO A 3 -10.37 18.36 -28.45
CA PRO A 3 -9.26 17.51 -28.00
C PRO A 3 -8.71 18.01 -26.68
N ALA A 4 -8.29 17.09 -25.81
CA ALA A 4 -7.78 17.34 -24.46
C ALA A 4 -6.48 18.19 -24.42
N PHE A 5 -5.85 18.41 -25.55
CA PHE A 5 -4.54 19.08 -25.70
C PHE A 5 -4.40 20.41 -24.94
N GLY A 6 -5.43 21.28 -24.97
CA GLY A 6 -5.34 22.57 -24.29
C GLY A 6 -5.39 22.50 -22.77
N LYS A 7 -6.09 21.52 -22.20
CA LYS A 7 -6.25 21.36 -20.74
C LYS A 7 -4.97 20.80 -20.13
N GLU A 8 -4.35 19.84 -20.79
CA GLU A 8 -3.11 19.22 -20.33
C GLU A 8 -1.95 20.22 -20.35
N THR A 9 -1.82 21.02 -21.41
CA THR A 9 -0.80 22.06 -21.49
C THR A 9 -0.99 23.13 -20.41
N LEU A 10 -2.23 23.57 -20.14
CA LEU A 10 -2.54 24.52 -19.08
C LEU A 10 -2.19 23.95 -17.71
N PHE A 11 -2.59 22.71 -17.45
CA PHE A 11 -2.31 22.03 -16.20
C PHE A 11 -0.80 21.84 -15.98
N ASN A 12 -0.07 21.38 -16.99
CA ASN A 12 1.37 21.23 -16.92
C ASN A 12 2.08 22.56 -16.68
N THR A 13 1.63 23.65 -17.31
CA THR A 13 2.18 24.99 -17.06
C THR A 13 1.92 25.43 -15.64
N PHE A 14 0.75 25.13 -15.06
CA PHE A 14 0.42 25.41 -13.68
C PHE A 14 1.32 24.63 -12.71
N VAL A 15 1.49 23.32 -12.95
CA VAL A 15 2.37 22.45 -12.16
C VAL A 15 3.82 22.94 -12.20
N GLN A 16 4.33 23.30 -13.38
CA GLN A 16 5.68 23.87 -13.52
C GLN A 16 5.86 25.12 -12.66
N LYS A 17 4.89 26.03 -12.71
CA LYS A 17 4.95 27.25 -11.90
C LYS A 17 4.91 26.96 -10.41
N MET A 18 4.10 25.97 -9.96
CA MET A 18 4.05 25.55 -8.57
C MET A 18 5.39 24.96 -8.10
N VAL A 19 5.98 24.06 -8.88
CA VAL A 19 7.28 23.47 -8.57
C VAL A 19 8.35 24.52 -8.43
N LEU A 20 8.46 25.44 -9.39
CA LEU A 20 9.46 26.50 -9.38
C LEU A 20 9.24 27.46 -8.22
N SER A 21 7.99 27.87 -7.95
CA SER A 21 7.68 28.77 -6.82
C SER A 21 7.93 28.09 -5.48
N GLY A 22 7.53 26.84 -5.33
CA GLY A 22 7.71 26.06 -4.10
C GLY A 22 9.18 25.85 -3.76
N ASN A 23 10.02 25.61 -4.74
CA ASN A 23 11.46 25.47 -4.55
C ASN A 23 12.11 26.80 -4.12
N VAL A 24 11.70 27.92 -4.70
CA VAL A 24 12.21 29.24 -4.33
C VAL A 24 11.89 29.57 -2.86
N TYR A 25 10.66 29.32 -2.44
CA TYR A 25 10.21 29.65 -1.08
C TYR A 25 10.42 28.50 -0.09
N LYS A 26 10.75 27.28 -0.54
CA LYS A 26 10.91 26.03 0.26
C LYS A 26 9.75 25.77 1.23
N ASN A 27 8.55 26.15 0.87
CA ASN A 27 7.37 26.06 1.71
C ASN A 27 6.21 25.29 1.08
N MET A 28 6.38 24.79 -0.14
CA MET A 28 5.33 24.10 -0.87
C MET A 28 5.91 22.89 -1.62
N GLY A 29 5.49 21.70 -1.21
CA GLY A 29 5.74 20.45 -1.95
C GLY A 29 4.72 20.23 -3.04
N LEU A 30 5.02 19.27 -3.92
CA LEU A 30 4.11 18.86 -4.98
C LEU A 30 4.10 17.34 -5.10
N THR A 31 2.92 16.75 -5.09
CA THR A 31 2.71 15.37 -5.53
C THR A 31 1.97 15.37 -6.84
N TYR A 32 2.60 14.85 -7.89
CA TYR A 32 1.99 14.77 -9.21
C TYR A 32 1.84 13.32 -9.66
N MET A 33 0.58 12.88 -9.79
CA MET A 33 0.23 11.54 -10.26
C MET A 33 -0.27 11.59 -11.70
N SER A 34 0.30 10.76 -12.57
CA SER A 34 -0.15 10.59 -13.95
C SER A 34 -0.19 9.12 -14.35
N PRO A 35 -1.16 8.70 -15.18
CA PRO A 35 -1.15 7.37 -15.81
C PRO A 35 -0.11 7.24 -16.92
N ASP A 36 0.41 8.34 -17.40
CA ASP A 36 1.31 8.46 -18.54
C ASP A 36 2.68 8.98 -18.12
N TYR A 37 3.72 8.24 -18.54
CA TYR A 37 5.09 8.57 -18.21
C TYR A 37 5.61 9.79 -19.00
N GLU A 38 5.16 10.01 -20.23
CA GLU A 38 5.63 11.13 -21.06
C GLU A 38 5.30 12.48 -20.40
N THR A 39 4.10 12.59 -19.84
CA THR A 39 3.67 13.75 -19.05
C THR A 39 4.58 13.98 -17.84
N LEU A 40 4.87 12.94 -17.06
CA LEU A 40 5.75 13.05 -15.89
C LEU A 40 7.19 13.37 -16.30
N SER A 41 7.70 12.75 -17.37
CA SER A 41 9.08 12.99 -17.84
C SER A 41 9.32 14.43 -18.22
N THR A 42 8.30 15.11 -18.73
CA THR A 42 8.37 16.55 -19.03
C THR A 42 8.54 17.38 -17.74
N MET A 43 7.83 17.00 -16.67
CA MET A 43 7.97 17.68 -15.38
C MET A 43 9.30 17.35 -14.68
N MET A 44 9.76 16.10 -14.75
CA MET A 44 11.07 15.71 -14.23
C MET A 44 12.21 16.49 -14.90
N LYS A 45 12.15 16.68 -16.23
CA LYS A 45 13.12 17.53 -16.96
C LYS A 45 13.12 18.98 -16.47
N VAL A 46 11.96 19.52 -16.07
CA VAL A 46 11.91 20.85 -15.45
C VAL A 46 12.65 20.83 -14.13
N CYS A 47 12.41 19.83 -13.28
CA CYS A 47 13.13 19.68 -12.02
C CYS A 47 14.65 19.56 -12.25
N ASP A 48 15.07 18.70 -13.17
CA ASP A 48 16.48 18.51 -13.53
C ASP A 48 17.14 19.81 -14.00
N ASN A 49 16.44 20.64 -14.80
CA ASN A 49 16.95 21.91 -15.31
C ASN A 49 17.12 23.01 -14.24
N TYR A 50 16.45 22.87 -13.12
CA TYR A 50 16.48 23.84 -12.02
C TYR A 50 17.06 23.27 -10.73
N ASP A 51 17.73 22.10 -10.80
CA ASP A 51 18.35 21.39 -9.66
C ASP A 51 17.36 21.15 -8.51
N ILE A 52 16.11 20.81 -8.86
CA ILE A 52 15.05 20.47 -7.88
C ILE A 52 15.06 18.97 -7.68
N GLU A 53 15.34 18.54 -6.46
CA GLU A 53 15.26 17.12 -6.08
C GLU A 53 13.81 16.63 -6.09
N TYR A 54 13.62 15.39 -6.54
CA TYR A 54 12.31 14.74 -6.55
C TYR A 54 12.42 13.24 -6.34
N GLU A 55 11.36 12.66 -5.80
CA GLU A 55 11.19 11.21 -5.70
C GLU A 55 10.30 10.69 -6.83
N LEU A 56 10.60 9.50 -7.32
CA LEU A 56 9.83 8.84 -8.38
C LEU A 56 9.28 7.49 -7.90
N VAL A 57 7.96 7.30 -8.06
CA VAL A 57 7.27 6.02 -7.91
C VAL A 57 6.79 5.56 -9.28
N ASP A 58 7.45 4.56 -9.85
CA ASP A 58 7.17 4.07 -11.21
C ASP A 58 7.42 2.56 -11.33
N PRO A 59 6.37 1.74 -11.48
CA PRO A 59 6.49 0.29 -11.58
C PRO A 59 7.23 -0.19 -12.82
N SER A 60 7.37 0.63 -13.86
CA SER A 60 8.16 0.28 -15.04
C SER A 60 9.64 0.68 -14.91
N GLN A 61 10.01 1.38 -13.84
CA GLN A 61 11.38 1.81 -13.55
C GLN A 61 11.83 1.38 -12.14
N ALA A 62 11.60 0.13 -11.80
CA ALA A 62 11.83 -0.42 -10.46
C ALA A 62 13.24 -0.13 -9.88
N GLY A 63 14.27 -0.02 -10.74
CA GLY A 63 15.64 0.31 -10.29
C GLY A 63 15.85 1.78 -9.90
N LYS A 64 14.91 2.68 -10.25
CA LYS A 64 14.94 4.11 -9.89
C LYS A 64 13.79 4.49 -8.98
N SER A 65 12.78 3.62 -8.86
CA SER A 65 11.59 3.88 -8.09
C SER A 65 11.84 3.72 -6.59
N ILE A 66 11.33 4.66 -5.81
CA ILE A 66 11.20 4.48 -4.38
C ILE A 66 10.06 3.49 -4.08
N GLY A 67 10.14 2.78 -2.95
CA GLY A 67 9.14 1.81 -2.53
C GLY A 67 7.90 2.44 -1.89
N LEU A 68 6.85 1.64 -1.79
CA LEU A 68 5.58 1.97 -1.14
C LEU A 68 5.07 0.74 -0.37
N ASN A 69 5.84 0.30 0.62
CA ASN A 69 5.45 -0.82 1.45
C ASN A 69 4.46 -0.36 2.54
N PRO A 70 3.22 -0.86 2.57
CA PRO A 70 2.23 -0.43 3.57
C PRO A 70 2.63 -0.76 5.02
N PHE A 71 3.54 -1.70 5.24
CA PHE A 71 4.04 -2.04 6.58
C PHE A 71 5.01 -1.00 7.18
N THR A 72 5.35 0.05 6.46
CA THR A 72 6.05 1.22 7.02
C THR A 72 5.17 2.01 8.01
N TYR A 73 3.83 1.88 7.94
CA TYR A 73 2.96 2.49 8.94
C TYR A 73 3.12 1.82 10.30
N ASP A 74 3.07 2.64 11.35
CA ASP A 74 3.11 2.14 12.74
C ASP A 74 1.76 1.56 13.18
N ASP A 75 0.66 2.10 12.66
CA ASP A 75 -0.70 1.71 13.00
C ASP A 75 -1.19 0.56 12.09
N PRO A 76 -1.39 -0.67 12.61
CA PRO A 76 -1.89 -1.80 11.84
C PRO A 76 -3.27 -1.59 11.23
N SER A 77 -4.14 -0.80 11.87
CA SER A 77 -5.49 -0.49 11.34
C SER A 77 -5.37 0.29 10.03
N LYS A 78 -4.38 1.19 9.90
CA LYS A 78 -4.13 1.92 8.65
C LYS A 78 -3.59 1.03 7.55
N ILE A 79 -2.78 0.04 7.89
CA ILE A 79 -2.35 -1.00 6.95
C ILE A 79 -3.58 -1.74 6.43
N ALA A 80 -4.46 -2.19 7.31
CA ALA A 80 -5.67 -2.92 6.96
C ALA A 80 -6.61 -2.08 6.08
N ILE A 81 -6.87 -0.83 6.44
CA ILE A 81 -7.69 0.10 5.65
C ILE A 81 -7.13 0.26 4.24
N THR A 82 -5.82 0.49 4.13
CA THR A 82 -5.15 0.69 2.84
C THR A 82 -5.27 -0.55 1.96
N ILE A 83 -4.93 -1.72 2.48
CA ILE A 83 -4.97 -2.98 1.72
C ILE A 83 -6.41 -3.34 1.34
N SER A 84 -7.36 -3.25 2.26
CA SER A 84 -8.77 -3.58 2.01
C SER A 84 -9.41 -2.67 0.97
N ALA A 85 -9.12 -1.37 1.02
CA ALA A 85 -9.64 -0.42 0.02
C ALA A 85 -9.09 -0.70 -1.39
N VAL A 86 -7.81 -1.10 -1.48
CA VAL A 86 -7.20 -1.49 -2.76
C VAL A 86 -7.83 -2.77 -3.30
N ILE A 87 -8.00 -3.79 -2.45
CA ILE A 87 -8.64 -5.04 -2.83
C ILE A 87 -10.07 -4.77 -3.32
N LYS A 88 -10.85 -3.99 -2.56
CA LYS A 88 -12.21 -3.59 -2.94
C LYS A 88 -12.25 -2.87 -4.29
N ALA A 89 -11.30 -2.00 -4.57
CA ALA A 89 -11.22 -1.29 -5.83
C ALA A 89 -10.87 -2.17 -7.03
N MET A 90 -10.23 -3.31 -6.80
CA MET A 90 -9.95 -4.32 -7.84
C MET A 90 -11.21 -5.14 -8.19
N TYR A 91 -12.12 -5.32 -7.22
CA TYR A 91 -13.44 -5.86 -7.50
C TYR A 91 -14.29 -4.76 -8.14
N ASN A 92 -14.67 -4.95 -9.36
CA ASN A 92 -15.56 -4.01 -10.08
C ASN A 92 -17.01 -4.21 -9.61
N THR A 93 -17.29 -3.97 -8.31
CA THR A 93 -18.60 -4.23 -7.69
C THR A 93 -19.52 -3.04 -7.90
N ALA A 94 -20.40 -3.18 -8.86
CA ALA A 94 -21.49 -2.21 -9.11
C ALA A 94 -22.71 -2.39 -8.18
N HIS A 95 -22.73 -3.42 -7.33
CA HIS A 95 -23.88 -3.76 -6.47
C HIS A 95 -23.39 -4.15 -5.07
N ALA A 96 -23.63 -3.29 -4.08
CA ALA A 96 -23.43 -3.59 -2.67
C ALA A 96 -24.66 -4.39 -2.16
N ASP A 97 -24.45 -5.67 -1.89
CA ASP A 97 -25.43 -6.51 -1.20
C ASP A 97 -25.10 -6.57 0.31
N VAL A 98 -26.08 -6.83 1.17
CA VAL A 98 -25.86 -6.94 2.65
C VAL A 98 -24.82 -8.01 2.98
N ASP A 99 -24.77 -9.08 2.18
CA ASP A 99 -23.73 -10.11 2.25
C ASP A 99 -22.33 -9.57 1.96
N GLU A 100 -22.17 -8.51 1.17
CA GLU A 100 -20.86 -7.90 0.90
C GLU A 100 -20.30 -7.15 2.10
N ALA A 101 -21.13 -6.41 2.84
CA ALA A 101 -20.69 -5.69 4.03
C ALA A 101 -20.13 -6.66 5.10
N TYR A 102 -20.81 -7.79 5.32
CA TYR A 102 -20.36 -8.83 6.25
C TYR A 102 -19.04 -9.47 5.81
N LYS A 103 -18.86 -9.70 4.51
CA LYS A 103 -17.62 -10.21 3.92
C LYS A 103 -16.47 -9.21 4.09
N GLU A 104 -16.76 -7.93 3.87
CA GLU A 104 -15.78 -6.86 4.03
C GLU A 104 -15.26 -6.79 5.47
N ASP A 105 -16.13 -6.90 6.46
CA ASP A 105 -15.75 -6.90 7.87
C ASP A 105 -14.84 -8.07 8.23
N ILE A 106 -15.15 -9.28 7.76
CA ILE A 106 -14.31 -10.47 7.99
C ILE A 106 -12.92 -10.29 7.36
N VAL A 107 -12.88 -9.81 6.13
CA VAL A 107 -11.63 -9.56 5.40
C VAL A 107 -10.82 -8.48 6.11
N MET A 108 -11.47 -7.36 6.50
CA MET A 108 -10.82 -6.27 7.20
C MET A 108 -10.19 -6.75 8.51
N GLN A 109 -10.94 -7.47 9.35
CA GLN A 109 -10.46 -8.02 10.61
C GLN A 109 -9.29 -8.99 10.40
N ALA A 110 -9.35 -9.83 9.36
CA ALA A 110 -8.27 -10.76 9.05
C ALA A 110 -6.98 -10.04 8.66
N ILE A 111 -7.08 -9.02 7.81
CA ILE A 111 -5.94 -8.21 7.38
C ILE A 111 -5.36 -7.43 8.56
N GLU A 112 -6.21 -6.83 9.41
CA GLU A 112 -5.77 -6.05 10.57
C GLU A 112 -5.03 -6.93 11.59
N ASN A 113 -5.63 -8.06 12.00
CA ASN A 113 -4.98 -8.96 12.94
C ASN A 113 -3.68 -9.53 12.38
N LEU A 114 -3.63 -9.86 11.08
CA LEU A 114 -2.40 -10.33 10.44
C LEU A 114 -1.34 -9.22 10.34
N ALA A 115 -1.74 -7.97 10.09
CA ALA A 115 -0.82 -6.84 10.10
C ALA A 115 -0.21 -6.62 11.50
N ILE A 116 -1.03 -6.73 12.57
CA ILE A 116 -0.55 -6.68 13.95
C ILE A 116 0.49 -7.78 14.21
N LEU A 117 0.15 -9.03 13.88
CA LEU A 117 1.02 -10.19 14.09
C LEU A 117 2.33 -10.06 13.33
N LEU A 118 2.28 -9.67 12.06
CA LEU A 118 3.45 -9.48 11.21
C LEU A 118 4.33 -8.32 11.71
N LYS A 119 3.76 -7.19 12.08
CA LYS A 119 4.55 -6.04 12.58
C LYS A 119 5.30 -6.38 13.86
N GLU A 120 4.71 -7.16 14.77
CA GLU A 120 5.36 -7.54 16.02
C GLU A 120 6.37 -8.68 15.84
N MET A 121 5.97 -9.75 15.16
CA MET A 121 6.72 -10.99 15.15
C MET A 121 7.73 -11.10 14.00
N TYR A 122 7.41 -10.53 12.83
CA TYR A 122 8.29 -10.69 11.67
C TYR A 122 9.69 -10.12 11.88
N PRO A 123 9.86 -8.90 12.44
CA PRO A 123 11.19 -8.36 12.73
C PRO A 123 11.97 -9.20 13.75
N ARG A 124 11.27 -9.74 14.77
CA ARG A 124 11.90 -10.59 15.79
C ARG A 124 12.43 -11.90 15.23
N MET A 125 11.76 -12.45 14.22
CA MET A 125 12.11 -13.73 13.59
C MET A 125 13.04 -13.57 12.38
N ASN A 126 13.20 -12.35 11.84
CA ASN A 126 13.90 -12.07 10.60
C ASN A 126 14.89 -10.90 10.71
N GLU A 127 15.71 -10.89 11.79
CA GLU A 127 16.84 -9.97 11.96
C GLU A 127 16.44 -8.47 11.85
N GLY A 128 15.28 -8.11 12.36
CA GLY A 128 14.77 -6.73 12.32
C GLY A 128 14.20 -6.29 10.96
N LYS A 129 14.08 -7.19 9.99
CA LYS A 129 13.53 -6.84 8.67
C LYS A 129 12.06 -6.46 8.75
N LEU A 130 11.68 -5.44 7.99
CA LEU A 130 10.28 -5.01 7.87
C LEU A 130 9.48 -6.08 7.09
N PRO A 131 8.26 -6.48 7.53
CA PRO A 131 7.38 -7.30 6.72
C PRO A 131 6.92 -6.55 5.46
N ASN A 132 6.36 -7.28 4.51
CA ASN A 132 5.80 -6.71 3.29
C ASN A 132 4.56 -7.48 2.81
N MET A 133 4.00 -7.07 1.66
CA MET A 133 2.79 -7.68 1.10
C MET A 133 2.98 -9.15 0.70
N GLU A 134 4.18 -9.56 0.30
CA GLU A 134 4.47 -10.96 -0.02
C GLU A 134 4.46 -11.84 1.24
N ASP A 135 4.93 -11.31 2.37
CA ASP A 135 4.87 -12.04 3.64
C ASP A 135 3.42 -12.21 4.10
N MET A 136 2.58 -11.18 3.95
CA MET A 136 1.15 -11.29 4.23
C MET A 136 0.48 -12.34 3.34
N LEU A 137 0.78 -12.35 2.04
CA LEU A 137 0.26 -13.34 1.10
C LEU A 137 0.67 -14.77 1.50
N LYS A 138 1.94 -14.98 1.90
CA LYS A 138 2.43 -16.28 2.39
C LYS A 138 1.68 -16.76 3.61
N MET A 139 1.38 -15.86 4.54
CA MET A 139 0.63 -16.22 5.76
C MET A 139 -0.82 -16.60 5.42
N PHE A 140 -1.49 -15.86 4.54
CA PHE A 140 -2.85 -16.19 4.10
C PHE A 140 -2.93 -17.46 3.24
N THR A 141 -1.86 -17.85 2.57
CA THR A 141 -1.81 -19.11 1.82
C THR A 141 -1.42 -20.32 2.67
N ASN A 142 -0.93 -20.08 3.90
CA ASN A 142 -0.52 -21.16 4.80
C ASN A 142 -0.82 -20.80 6.27
N PHE A 143 -1.99 -21.17 6.73
CA PHE A 143 -2.47 -20.87 8.09
C PHE A 143 -1.61 -21.52 9.19
N ASP A 144 -0.90 -22.60 8.92
CA ASP A 144 0.01 -23.21 9.88
C ASP A 144 1.15 -22.27 10.27
N LEU A 145 1.54 -21.35 9.37
CA LEU A 145 2.52 -20.31 9.71
C LEU A 145 1.96 -19.28 10.70
N ILE A 146 0.67 -18.95 10.57
CA ILE A 146 -0.02 -18.05 11.51
C ILE A 146 -0.07 -18.72 12.90
N GLU A 147 -0.49 -19.99 12.96
CA GLU A 147 -0.56 -20.74 14.21
C GLU A 147 0.78 -20.79 14.92
N LYS A 148 1.87 -21.18 14.21
CA LYS A 148 3.25 -21.19 14.75
C LYS A 148 3.70 -19.82 15.25
N MET A 149 3.40 -18.76 14.52
CA MET A 149 3.78 -17.40 14.91
C MET A 149 3.02 -16.95 16.16
N CYS A 150 1.74 -17.31 16.29
CA CYS A 150 0.94 -17.06 17.48
C CYS A 150 1.45 -17.86 18.70
N GLU A 151 1.87 -19.11 18.50
CA GLU A 151 2.47 -19.92 19.56
C GLU A 151 3.75 -19.27 20.09
N ILE A 152 4.66 -18.87 19.19
CA ILE A 152 5.90 -18.19 19.59
C ILE A 152 5.59 -16.89 20.36
N LEU A 153 4.64 -16.08 19.89
CA LEU A 153 4.23 -14.86 20.58
C LEU A 153 3.67 -15.16 21.97
N ALA A 154 2.87 -16.23 22.11
CA ALA A 154 2.25 -16.62 23.37
C ALA A 154 3.22 -17.19 24.43
N HIS A 155 4.47 -17.50 24.06
CA HIS A 155 5.51 -17.88 25.02
C HIS A 155 6.04 -16.69 25.84
N ASP A 156 5.92 -15.46 25.34
CA ASP A 156 6.23 -14.25 26.08
C ASP A 156 4.96 -13.75 26.78
N GLN A 157 4.98 -13.68 28.09
CA GLN A 157 3.79 -13.34 28.87
C GLN A 157 3.31 -11.90 28.62
N ASP A 158 4.22 -10.95 28.47
CA ASP A 158 3.89 -9.54 28.23
C ASP A 158 3.25 -9.37 26.83
N LEU A 159 3.82 -10.03 25.83
CA LEU A 159 3.26 -10.02 24.48
C LEU A 159 1.91 -10.74 24.42
N LYS A 160 1.76 -11.87 25.14
CA LYS A 160 0.51 -12.60 25.22
C LYS A 160 -0.62 -11.76 25.79
N GLU A 161 -0.36 -10.99 26.85
CA GLU A 161 -1.34 -10.07 27.41
C GLU A 161 -1.66 -8.92 26.47
N LYS A 162 -0.63 -8.27 25.93
CA LYS A 162 -0.76 -7.16 24.99
C LYS A 162 -1.57 -7.52 23.75
N TYR A 163 -1.36 -8.71 23.18
CA TYR A 163 -1.98 -9.17 21.93
C TYR A 163 -3.06 -10.26 22.17
N SER A 164 -3.65 -10.31 23.34
CA SER A 164 -4.64 -11.33 23.72
C SER A 164 -5.83 -11.39 22.77
N VAL A 165 -6.32 -10.24 22.28
CA VAL A 165 -7.43 -10.13 21.32
C VAL A 165 -7.05 -10.75 19.97
N THR A 166 -5.85 -10.42 19.46
CA THR A 166 -5.31 -10.95 18.20
C THR A 166 -5.11 -12.46 18.28
N LEU A 167 -4.55 -12.96 19.39
CA LEU A 167 -4.39 -14.39 19.63
C LEU A 167 -5.72 -15.12 19.68
N ALA A 168 -6.71 -14.57 20.39
CA ALA A 168 -8.06 -15.13 20.46
C ALA A 168 -8.73 -15.15 19.06
N TYR A 169 -8.54 -14.10 18.28
CA TYR A 169 -9.04 -14.03 16.90
C TYR A 169 -8.49 -15.15 16.04
N PHE A 170 -7.16 -15.36 16.02
CA PHE A 170 -6.54 -16.43 15.22
C PHE A 170 -6.93 -17.81 15.71
N LYS A 171 -6.95 -18.05 17.02
CA LYS A 171 -7.40 -19.32 17.60
C LYS A 171 -8.82 -19.68 17.20
N LYS A 172 -9.71 -18.69 17.10
CA LYS A 172 -11.12 -18.90 16.70
C LYS A 172 -11.31 -19.13 15.22
N ASN A 173 -10.45 -18.52 14.36
CA ASN A 173 -10.74 -18.40 12.94
C ASN A 173 -9.70 -19.06 12.01
N PHE A 174 -8.48 -19.35 12.48
CA PHE A 174 -7.40 -19.82 11.59
C PHE A 174 -6.77 -21.15 11.99
N TYR A 175 -6.86 -21.56 13.27
CA TYR A 175 -6.25 -22.81 13.70
C TYR A 175 -6.92 -24.01 13.04
N SER A 176 -6.21 -25.14 13.01
CA SER A 176 -6.65 -26.34 12.32
C SER A 176 -8.02 -26.86 12.78
N ASP A 177 -8.35 -26.69 14.07
CA ASP A 177 -9.60 -27.07 14.72
C ASP A 177 -10.58 -25.90 14.95
N ALA A 178 -10.27 -24.71 14.39
CA ALA A 178 -11.05 -23.51 14.65
C ALA A 178 -12.47 -23.58 14.07
N PRO A 179 -13.51 -23.25 14.85
CA PRO A 179 -14.89 -23.29 14.38
C PRO A 179 -15.20 -22.30 13.26
N GLY A 180 -14.45 -21.20 13.19
CA GLY A 180 -14.60 -20.15 12.17
C GLY A 180 -13.81 -20.37 10.90
N LYS A 181 -12.92 -21.38 10.85
CA LYS A 181 -11.96 -21.59 9.77
C LYS A 181 -12.59 -21.61 8.38
N ASN A 182 -13.60 -22.42 8.17
CA ASN A 182 -14.23 -22.57 6.84
C ASN A 182 -14.85 -21.26 6.32
N SER A 183 -15.39 -20.44 7.22
CA SER A 183 -15.97 -19.14 6.84
C SER A 183 -14.90 -18.15 6.45
N VAL A 184 -13.83 -18.06 7.26
CA VAL A 184 -12.71 -17.14 6.96
C VAL A 184 -11.96 -17.56 5.71
N GLU A 185 -11.64 -18.84 5.55
CA GLU A 185 -10.95 -19.40 4.39
C GLU A 185 -11.66 -19.04 3.08
N LYS A 186 -12.98 -19.18 3.04
CA LYS A 186 -13.79 -18.83 1.88
C LYS A 186 -13.62 -17.37 1.46
N TYR A 187 -13.59 -16.42 2.40
CA TYR A 187 -13.49 -14.99 2.10
C TYR A 187 -12.04 -14.55 1.87
N ILE A 188 -11.09 -15.13 2.60
CA ILE A 188 -9.66 -14.85 2.42
C ILE A 188 -9.16 -15.33 1.06
N TYR A 189 -9.75 -16.39 0.47
CA TYR A 189 -9.37 -16.84 -0.86
C TYR A 189 -9.48 -15.74 -1.92
N SER A 190 -10.48 -14.88 -1.81
CA SER A 190 -10.63 -13.74 -2.71
C SER A 190 -9.50 -12.71 -2.54
N VAL A 191 -9.09 -12.46 -1.29
CA VAL A 191 -7.95 -11.57 -0.98
C VAL A 191 -6.65 -12.14 -1.54
N ILE A 192 -6.40 -13.43 -1.30
CA ILE A 192 -5.23 -14.14 -1.83
C ILE A 192 -5.14 -13.99 -3.34
N SER A 193 -6.25 -14.25 -4.04
CA SER A 193 -6.30 -14.16 -5.50
C SER A 193 -5.95 -12.75 -6.00
N GLN A 194 -6.49 -11.70 -5.38
CA GLN A 194 -6.23 -10.33 -5.80
C GLN A 194 -4.82 -9.85 -5.46
N LEU A 195 -4.33 -10.19 -4.28
CA LEU A 195 -2.94 -9.89 -3.90
C LEU A 195 -1.94 -10.62 -4.78
N ASP A 196 -2.17 -11.90 -5.05
CA ASP A 196 -1.31 -12.69 -5.93
C ASP A 196 -1.28 -12.10 -7.35
N ASN A 197 -2.44 -11.76 -7.91
CA ASN A 197 -2.52 -11.10 -9.22
C ASN A 197 -1.74 -9.78 -9.27
N LEU A 198 -1.85 -8.96 -8.21
CA LEU A 198 -1.14 -7.69 -8.13
C LEU A 198 0.38 -7.89 -8.00
N LEU A 199 0.80 -8.82 -7.15
CA LEU A 199 2.22 -9.08 -6.88
C LEU A 199 2.92 -9.92 -7.97
N ARG A 200 2.18 -10.50 -8.91
CA ARG A 200 2.75 -11.11 -10.12
C ARG A 200 3.32 -10.08 -11.10
N ILE A 201 2.94 -8.81 -10.97
CA ILE A 201 3.51 -7.73 -11.77
C ILE A 201 4.85 -7.31 -11.14
N PRO A 202 6.02 -7.59 -11.78
CA PRO A 202 7.32 -7.43 -11.14
C PRO A 202 7.58 -6.01 -10.64
N GLY A 203 7.17 -5.01 -11.41
CA GLY A 203 7.33 -3.61 -11.04
C GLY A 203 6.51 -3.22 -9.82
N ILE A 204 5.25 -3.66 -9.73
CA ILE A 204 4.41 -3.43 -8.55
C ILE A 204 4.98 -4.17 -7.34
N LYS A 205 5.38 -5.42 -7.53
CA LYS A 205 6.01 -6.21 -6.47
C LYS A 205 7.24 -5.51 -5.90
N SER A 206 8.13 -4.98 -6.76
CA SER A 206 9.35 -4.30 -6.32
C SER A 206 9.07 -3.04 -5.49
N ILE A 207 7.96 -2.36 -5.73
CA ILE A 207 7.53 -1.18 -4.99
C ILE A 207 6.82 -1.56 -3.69
N LEU A 208 5.77 -2.40 -3.75
CA LEU A 208 4.96 -2.75 -2.58
C LEU A 208 5.66 -3.70 -1.61
N CYS A 209 6.68 -4.43 -2.07
CA CYS A 209 7.47 -5.34 -1.24
C CYS A 209 8.86 -4.80 -0.88
N ASN A 210 9.14 -3.53 -1.15
CA ASN A 210 10.41 -2.91 -0.79
C ASN A 210 10.57 -2.84 0.73
N ARG A 211 11.71 -3.32 1.26
CA ARG A 211 11.96 -3.35 2.71
C ARG A 211 12.83 -2.20 3.21
N HIS A 212 13.50 -1.49 2.33
CA HIS A 212 14.59 -0.59 2.71
C HIS A 212 14.34 0.86 2.31
N ASN A 213 14.01 1.12 1.06
CA ASN A 213 13.86 2.47 0.52
C ASN A 213 12.39 2.74 0.19
N ASN A 214 11.65 3.27 1.15
CA ASN A 214 10.23 3.57 1.01
C ASN A 214 9.96 5.05 1.21
N ILE A 215 8.87 5.55 0.60
CA ILE A 215 8.39 6.92 0.84
C ILE A 215 8.13 7.08 2.34
N ASP A 216 8.74 8.12 2.90
CA ASP A 216 8.38 8.68 4.20
C ASP A 216 7.42 9.85 3.99
N PHE A 217 6.13 9.58 4.11
CA PHE A 217 5.09 10.59 3.89
C PHE A 217 5.16 11.75 4.87
N ASP A 218 5.60 11.54 6.10
CA ASP A 218 5.72 12.60 7.10
C ASP A 218 6.87 13.54 6.74
N LYS A 219 7.99 12.98 6.29
CA LYS A 219 9.12 13.75 5.75
C LYS A 219 8.73 14.49 4.47
N MET A 220 8.08 13.81 3.53
CA MET A 220 7.60 14.40 2.27
C MET A 220 6.72 15.64 2.52
N LEU A 221 5.76 15.53 3.45
CA LEU A 221 4.88 16.64 3.81
C LEU A 221 5.58 17.75 4.60
N SER A 222 6.56 17.41 5.46
CA SER A 222 7.27 18.39 6.31
C SER A 222 8.30 19.19 5.55
N ASN A 223 8.97 18.56 4.58
CA ASN A 223 10.06 19.16 3.82
C ASN A 223 9.59 19.80 2.52
N ALA A 224 8.29 19.77 2.23
CA ALA A 224 7.75 20.26 0.97
C ALA A 224 8.41 19.58 -0.26
N GLU A 225 8.54 18.25 -0.23
CA GLU A 225 9.22 17.48 -1.26
C GLU A 225 8.38 17.37 -2.53
N VAL A 226 9.06 17.18 -3.67
CA VAL A 226 8.43 16.92 -4.96
C VAL A 226 8.41 15.42 -5.22
N THR A 227 7.24 14.87 -5.51
CA THR A 227 7.06 13.43 -5.76
C THR A 227 6.25 13.22 -7.04
N PHE A 228 6.78 12.41 -7.94
CA PHE A 228 6.13 11.97 -9.17
C PHE A 228 5.69 10.53 -9.06
N ILE A 229 4.42 10.25 -9.40
CA ILE A 229 3.84 8.92 -9.38
C ILE A 229 3.33 8.57 -10.77
N CYS A 230 3.95 7.58 -11.41
CA CYS A 230 3.49 7.02 -12.67
C CYS A 230 2.69 5.74 -12.40
N THR A 231 1.40 5.75 -12.69
CA THR A 231 0.57 4.57 -12.49
C THR A 231 0.51 3.63 -13.69
N ARG A 232 1.19 3.98 -14.79
CA ARG A 232 1.43 3.13 -15.96
C ARG A 232 0.21 2.39 -16.49
N ARG A 233 -0.89 3.10 -16.71
CA ARG A 233 -2.15 2.49 -17.16
C ARG A 233 -2.01 1.64 -18.42
N GLY A 234 -1.19 2.08 -19.37
CA GLY A 234 -0.92 1.35 -20.62
C GLY A 234 -0.21 0.02 -20.40
N ASP A 235 0.74 -0.01 -19.47
CA ASP A 235 1.58 -1.19 -19.20
C ASP A 235 0.92 -2.17 -18.22
N LEU A 236 0.22 -1.63 -17.21
CA LEU A 236 -0.36 -2.43 -16.12
C LEU A 236 -1.81 -2.85 -16.35
N GLY A 237 -2.51 -2.21 -17.27
CA GLY A 237 -3.95 -2.35 -17.44
C GLY A 237 -4.77 -1.63 -16.37
N ALA A 238 -6.10 -1.58 -16.56
CA ALA A 238 -6.99 -0.71 -15.78
C ALA A 238 -7.06 -1.10 -14.29
N ALA A 239 -7.12 -2.39 -13.97
CA ALA A 239 -7.27 -2.85 -12.58
C ALA A 239 -6.01 -2.59 -11.74
N ALA A 240 -4.85 -3.01 -12.23
CA ALA A 240 -3.58 -2.85 -11.53
C ALA A 240 -3.16 -1.38 -11.40
N HIS A 241 -3.35 -0.57 -12.46
CA HIS A 241 -3.18 0.88 -12.42
C HIS A 241 -4.04 1.53 -11.32
N LYS A 242 -5.32 1.19 -11.25
CA LYS A 242 -6.25 1.71 -10.23
C LYS A 242 -5.82 1.30 -8.82
N ALA A 243 -5.50 0.02 -8.62
CA ALA A 243 -5.06 -0.51 -7.34
C ALA A 243 -3.79 0.20 -6.85
N PHE A 244 -2.79 0.31 -7.72
CA PHE A 244 -1.52 0.96 -7.42
C PHE A 244 -1.69 2.45 -7.07
N GLY A 245 -2.47 3.19 -7.87
CA GLY A 245 -2.78 4.59 -7.60
C GLY A 245 -3.50 4.78 -6.26
N LEU A 246 -4.42 3.87 -5.91
CA LEU A 246 -5.12 3.90 -4.62
C LEU A 246 -4.21 3.63 -3.43
N PHE A 247 -3.27 2.70 -3.54
CA PHE A 247 -2.27 2.49 -2.49
C PHE A 247 -1.59 3.80 -2.12
N PHE A 248 -1.14 4.54 -3.13
CA PHE A 248 -0.48 5.82 -2.91
C PHE A 248 -1.44 6.86 -2.30
N LEU A 249 -2.62 7.06 -2.88
CA LEU A 249 -3.57 8.08 -2.43
C LEU A 249 -4.02 7.86 -0.98
N ILE A 250 -4.36 6.62 -0.61
CA ILE A 250 -4.79 6.29 0.75
C ILE A 250 -3.61 6.44 1.73
N SER A 251 -2.42 6.04 1.31
CA SER A 251 -1.21 6.20 2.11
C SER A 251 -0.92 7.68 2.41
N MET A 252 -0.99 8.51 1.40
CA MET A 252 -0.84 9.96 1.54
C MET A 252 -1.94 10.57 2.41
N GLN A 253 -3.22 10.19 2.18
CA GLN A 253 -4.34 10.65 3.00
C GLN A 253 -4.15 10.29 4.48
N ASN A 254 -3.72 9.07 4.78
CA ASN A 254 -3.44 8.63 6.14
C ASN A 254 -2.34 9.47 6.81
N ALA A 255 -1.33 9.92 6.07
CA ALA A 255 -0.29 10.79 6.58
C ALA A 255 -0.80 12.22 6.83
N VAL A 256 -1.59 12.78 5.91
CA VAL A 256 -2.19 14.12 6.06
C VAL A 256 -3.13 14.19 7.27
N LEU A 257 -3.97 13.16 7.47
CA LEU A 257 -4.93 13.12 8.59
C LEU A 257 -4.28 12.90 9.96
N ARG A 258 -2.99 12.55 10.03
CA ARG A 258 -2.25 12.44 11.30
C ARG A 258 -1.69 13.76 11.80
N ARG A 259 -1.66 14.77 10.96
CA ARG A 259 -1.19 16.13 11.27
C ARG A 259 -2.28 16.98 11.89
#